data_c79c695681e2a324dcd2fa4ba1d8db18
#
_entry.id   c79c695681e2a324dcd2fa4ba1d8db18
#
_cell.length_a   1.000
_cell.length_b   1.000
_cell.length_c   1.000
_cell.angle_alpha   90.00
_cell.angle_beta   90.00
_cell.angle_gamma   90.00
#
_symmetry.space_group_name_H-M   'P 1'
#
loop_
_entity.id
_entity.type
_entity.pdbx_description
1 polymer ?
#
loop_
_entity_poly.entity_id
_entity_poly.type
_entity_poly.pdbx_seq_one_letter_code
_entity_poly.pdbx_strand_id
1 'polypeptide(L)'
;MNRVVLQAQVVQRGAMRYTPAGLPALDLSLKHESQVTEAGHPRKVSLEIRAVGIGTVAEGIGRLAVGDTAGFAGFLGPTRNGKGVLLHITEFDPTPGTAPSAAAP
;
A
#
# COMPACT_ATOMS: atom_id res chain seq x y z
N MET A 1 2.28 0.98 18.38
CA MET A 1 2.08 0.09 17.23
C MET A 1 2.02 0.92 15.95
N ASN A 2 2.55 0.37 14.88
CA ASN A 2 2.55 1.07 13.58
C ASN A 2 2.13 0.05 12.54
N ARG A 3 0.85 -0.01 12.25
CA ARG A 3 0.33 -0.96 11.28
C ARG A 3 -0.82 -0.34 10.51
N VAL A 4 -0.77 -0.50 9.21
CA VAL A 4 -1.80 0.02 8.30
C VAL A 4 -2.28 -1.14 7.45
N VAL A 5 -3.60 -1.23 7.27
CA VAL A 5 -4.23 -2.18 6.36
C VAL A 5 -5.18 -1.37 5.49
N LEU A 6 -4.94 -1.38 4.19
CA LEU A 6 -5.75 -0.63 3.24
C LEU A 6 -6.04 -1.46 2.01
N GLN A 7 -7.25 -1.31 1.48
CA GLN A 7 -7.53 -1.73 0.13
C GLN A 7 -7.31 -0.54 -0.78
N ALA A 8 -6.60 -0.72 -1.88
CA ALA A 8 -6.22 0.40 -2.71
C ALA A 8 -5.96 -0.04 -4.15
N GLN A 9 -6.00 0.95 -5.04
CA GLN A 9 -5.73 0.74 -6.45
C GLN A 9 -4.33 1.25 -6.77
N VAL A 10 -3.60 0.49 -7.55
CA VAL A 10 -2.29 0.92 -8.04
C VAL A 10 -2.53 1.97 -9.12
N VAL A 11 -2.09 3.20 -8.89
CA VAL A 11 -2.25 4.27 -9.87
C VAL A 11 -0.95 4.62 -10.56
N GLN A 12 0.18 4.21 -9.98
CA GLN A 12 1.48 4.41 -10.58
C GLN A 12 2.45 3.41 -10.00
N ARG A 13 3.37 2.93 -10.81
CA ARG A 13 4.41 2.02 -10.31
C ARG A 13 5.73 2.38 -10.98
N GLY A 14 6.80 2.24 -10.21
CA GLY A 14 8.13 2.43 -10.72
C GLY A 14 8.71 1.14 -11.29
N ALA A 15 9.95 1.21 -11.74
CA ALA A 15 10.67 0.04 -12.17
C ALA A 15 11.28 -0.66 -10.96
N MET A 16 11.44 -1.98 -11.07
CA MET A 16 12.11 -2.73 -10.02
C MET A 16 13.53 -2.23 -9.88
N ARG A 17 13.95 -2.02 -8.64
CA ARG A 17 15.32 -1.63 -8.33
C ARG A 17 15.84 -2.51 -7.20
N TYR A 18 17.09 -2.35 -6.88
CA TYR A 18 17.70 -3.16 -5.83
C TYR A 18 18.36 -2.25 -4.81
N THR A 19 18.18 -2.62 -3.54
CA THR A 19 18.81 -1.86 -2.46
C THR A 19 20.29 -2.15 -2.43
N PRO A 20 21.08 -1.35 -1.68
CA PRO A 20 22.52 -1.65 -1.53
C PRO A 20 22.79 -3.05 -0.99
N ALA A 21 21.84 -3.62 -0.23
CA ALA A 21 21.96 -4.98 0.28
C ALA A 21 21.57 -6.03 -0.75
N GLY A 22 21.17 -5.63 -1.96
CA GLY A 22 20.82 -6.56 -3.02
C GLY A 22 19.38 -7.02 -2.99
N LEU A 23 18.51 -6.41 -2.20
CA LEU A 23 17.12 -6.80 -2.12
C LEU A 23 16.30 -6.07 -3.19
N PRO A 24 15.34 -6.74 -3.81
CA PRO A 24 14.45 -6.06 -4.75
C PRO A 24 13.58 -5.06 -4.02
N ALA A 25 13.33 -3.93 -4.67
CA ALA A 25 12.48 -2.88 -4.13
C ALA A 25 11.63 -2.30 -5.24
N LEU A 26 10.38 -2.00 -4.93
CA LEU A 26 9.44 -1.46 -5.92
C LEU A 26 8.62 -0.36 -5.28
N ASP A 27 8.60 0.79 -5.94
CA ASP A 27 7.82 1.94 -5.49
C ASP A 27 6.48 1.97 -6.21
N LEU A 28 5.44 2.31 -5.48
CA LEU A 28 4.08 2.43 -6.00
C LEU A 28 3.46 3.71 -5.51
N SER A 29 2.44 4.18 -6.24
CA SER A 29 1.47 5.14 -5.70
C SER A 29 0.13 4.43 -5.67
N LEU A 30 -0.56 4.54 -4.54
CA LEU A 30 -1.81 3.85 -4.29
C LEU A 30 -2.91 4.85 -4.03
N LYS A 31 -4.10 4.57 -4.56
CA LYS A 31 -5.28 5.37 -4.28
C LYS A 31 -6.26 4.54 -3.47
N HIS A 32 -6.68 5.09 -2.34
CA HIS A 32 -7.63 4.43 -1.44
C HIS A 32 -8.91 5.25 -1.37
N GLU A 33 -10.04 4.55 -1.47
CA GLU A 33 -11.35 5.17 -1.26
C GLU A 33 -12.16 4.26 -0.36
N SER A 34 -12.83 4.88 0.60
CA SER A 34 -13.69 4.13 1.52
C SER A 34 -14.76 5.05 2.09
N GLN A 35 -15.70 4.44 2.76
CA GLN A 35 -16.70 5.17 3.51
C GLN A 35 -16.67 4.65 4.94
N VAL A 36 -16.54 5.58 5.87
CA VAL A 36 -16.45 5.25 7.30
C VAL A 36 -17.42 6.11 8.06
N THR A 37 -17.65 5.77 9.32
CA THR A 37 -18.50 6.57 10.20
C THR A 37 -17.61 7.26 11.22
N GLU A 38 -17.79 8.56 11.36
CA GLU A 38 -17.03 9.34 12.32
C GLU A 38 -18.01 10.27 13.05
N ALA A 39 -18.00 10.21 14.37
CA ALA A 39 -18.91 11.02 15.20
C ALA A 39 -20.37 10.83 14.80
N GLY A 40 -20.74 9.61 14.42
CA GLY A 40 -22.11 9.29 14.05
C GLY A 40 -22.49 9.69 12.62
N HIS A 41 -21.54 10.20 11.85
CA HIS A 41 -21.82 10.64 10.49
C HIS A 41 -21.00 9.88 9.47
N PRO A 42 -21.58 9.56 8.30
CA PRO A 42 -20.79 8.93 7.25
C PRO A 42 -19.77 9.89 6.67
N ARG A 43 -18.56 9.37 6.45
CA ARG A 43 -17.47 10.14 5.85
C ARG A 43 -16.93 9.37 4.66
N LYS A 44 -16.80 10.05 3.54
CA LYS A 44 -16.13 9.48 2.39
C LYS A 44 -14.64 9.82 2.49
N VAL A 45 -13.81 8.82 2.41
CA VAL A 45 -12.36 8.98 2.49
C VAL A 45 -11.76 8.71 1.12
N SER A 46 -10.94 9.62 0.64
CA SER A 46 -10.21 9.44 -0.61
C SER A 46 -8.82 10.01 -0.41
N LEU A 47 -7.81 9.18 -0.66
CA LEU A 47 -6.43 9.63 -0.49
C LEU A 47 -5.50 8.88 -1.41
N GLU A 48 -4.35 9.46 -1.68
CA GLU A 48 -3.26 8.78 -2.34
C GLU A 48 -2.10 8.69 -1.39
N ILE A 49 -1.39 7.58 -1.44
CA ILE A 49 -0.24 7.36 -0.58
C ILE A 49 0.87 6.68 -1.38
N ARG A 50 2.09 7.12 -1.16
CA ARG A 50 3.23 6.47 -1.75
C ARG A 50 3.60 5.25 -0.93
N ALA A 51 4.04 4.20 -1.62
CA ALA A 51 4.34 2.94 -0.97
C ALA A 51 5.59 2.33 -1.57
N VAL A 52 6.21 1.46 -0.79
CA VAL A 52 7.37 0.70 -1.24
C VAL A 52 7.28 -0.71 -0.69
N GLY A 53 7.63 -1.68 -1.51
CA GLY A 53 7.82 -3.05 -1.05
C GLY A 53 9.28 -3.43 -1.21
N ILE A 54 9.87 -4.06 -0.21
CA ILE A 54 11.28 -4.44 -0.22
C ILE A 54 11.37 -5.91 0.12
N GLY A 55 12.16 -6.65 -0.64
CA GLY A 55 12.33 -8.06 -0.42
C GLY A 55 11.35 -8.88 -1.24
N THR A 56 10.94 -10.02 -0.71
CA THR A 56 10.05 -10.94 -1.43
C THR A 56 8.74 -10.30 -1.84
N VAL A 57 8.20 -9.40 -1.01
CA VAL A 57 6.93 -8.75 -1.32
C VAL A 57 7.05 -7.89 -2.58
N ALA A 58 8.24 -7.35 -2.87
CA ALA A 58 8.43 -6.54 -4.07
C ALA A 58 8.19 -7.37 -5.34
N GLU A 59 8.57 -8.62 -5.32
CA GLU A 59 8.35 -9.49 -6.47
C GLU A 59 6.86 -9.74 -6.69
N GLY A 60 6.12 -9.93 -5.59
CA GLY A 60 4.69 -10.15 -5.69
C GLY A 60 3.94 -8.93 -6.17
N ILE A 61 4.20 -7.77 -5.58
CA ILE A 61 3.51 -6.55 -6.00
C ILE A 61 3.94 -6.11 -7.39
N GLY A 62 5.10 -6.58 -7.84
CA GLY A 62 5.56 -6.30 -9.20
C GLY A 62 4.70 -6.95 -10.27
N ARG A 63 3.87 -7.92 -9.92
CA ARG A 63 2.94 -8.54 -10.85
C ARG A 63 1.63 -7.77 -10.98
N LEU A 64 1.41 -6.79 -10.12
CA LEU A 64 0.23 -5.94 -10.22
C LEU A 64 0.42 -4.92 -11.33
N ALA A 65 -0.65 -4.62 -12.05
CA ALA A 65 -0.63 -3.62 -13.09
C ALA A 65 -1.27 -2.33 -12.56
N VAL A 66 -0.94 -1.22 -13.20
CA VAL A 66 -1.66 0.02 -12.94
C VAL A 66 -3.14 -0.22 -13.22
N GLY A 67 -3.99 0.16 -12.27
CA GLY A 67 -5.42 -0.10 -12.35
C GLY A 67 -5.88 -1.26 -11.50
N ASP A 68 -4.98 -2.14 -11.09
CA ASP A 68 -5.35 -3.27 -10.23
C ASP A 68 -5.64 -2.79 -8.82
N THR A 69 -6.63 -3.43 -8.20
CA THR A 69 -6.97 -3.19 -6.80
C THR A 69 -6.52 -4.39 -5.98
N ALA A 70 -5.97 -4.12 -4.80
CA ALA A 70 -5.51 -5.16 -3.91
C ALA A 70 -5.58 -4.66 -2.48
N GLY A 71 -5.46 -5.57 -1.53
CA GLY A 71 -5.30 -5.22 -0.13
C GLY A 71 -3.82 -5.15 0.20
N PHE A 72 -3.44 -4.14 0.95
CA PHE A 72 -2.04 -3.92 1.35
C PHE A 72 -1.95 -3.76 2.84
N ALA A 73 -0.93 -4.32 3.43
CA ALA A 73 -0.66 -4.16 4.86
C ALA A 73 0.80 -3.88 5.07
N GLY A 74 1.09 -3.10 6.10
CA GLY A 74 2.46 -2.76 6.42
C GLY A 74 2.52 -1.68 7.48
N PHE A 75 3.53 -0.84 7.40
CA PHE A 75 3.73 0.20 8.39
C PHE A 75 4.08 1.51 7.70
N LEU A 76 3.93 2.61 8.42
CA LEU A 76 4.27 3.93 7.91
C LEU A 76 5.67 4.32 8.33
N GLY A 77 6.41 4.88 7.40
CA GLY A 77 7.71 5.46 7.68
C GLY A 77 7.81 6.83 7.03
N PRO A 78 8.89 7.54 7.25
CA PRO A 78 9.08 8.84 6.63
C PRO A 78 9.50 8.68 5.18
N THR A 79 9.17 9.68 4.36
CA THR A 79 9.75 9.76 3.04
C THR A 79 11.22 10.13 3.14
N ARG A 80 11.94 10.01 2.01
CA ARG A 80 13.38 10.25 2.02
C ARG A 80 13.74 11.65 2.55
N ASN A 81 12.93 12.65 2.26
CA ASN A 81 13.18 14.00 2.73
C ASN A 81 12.57 14.27 4.10
N GLY A 82 11.93 13.29 4.71
CA GLY A 82 11.38 13.44 6.04
C GLY A 82 10.10 14.25 6.13
N LYS A 83 9.52 14.64 5.01
CA LYS A 83 8.37 15.54 5.02
C LYS A 83 7.05 14.88 4.70
N GLY A 84 6.96 13.60 4.69
CA GLY A 84 5.72 12.91 4.40
C GLY A 84 5.77 11.51 4.93
N VAL A 85 4.76 10.71 4.59
CA VAL A 85 4.71 9.33 5.03
C VAL A 85 4.80 8.43 3.82
N LEU A 86 5.38 7.26 4.05
CA LEU A 86 5.57 6.24 3.05
C LEU A 86 5.06 4.94 3.64
N LEU A 87 4.20 4.24 2.91
CA LEU A 87 3.72 2.95 3.35
C LEU A 87 4.73 1.89 2.95
N HIS A 88 5.28 1.19 3.93
CA HIS A 88 6.14 0.04 3.68
C HIS A 88 5.25 -1.19 3.64
N ILE A 89 5.10 -1.78 2.46
CA ILE A 89 4.21 -2.91 2.28
C ILE A 89 4.94 -4.16 2.70
N THR A 90 4.37 -4.88 3.67
CA THR A 90 4.93 -6.16 4.12
C THR A 90 4.10 -7.35 3.68
N GLU A 91 2.82 -7.11 3.36
CA GLU A 91 1.91 -8.14 2.89
C GLU A 91 0.96 -7.53 1.88
N PHE A 92 0.48 -8.33 0.94
CA PHE A 92 -0.58 -7.88 0.06
C PHE A 92 -1.45 -9.05 -0.35
N ASP A 93 -2.70 -8.74 -0.71
CA ASP A 93 -3.67 -9.71 -1.18
C ASP A 93 -4.19 -9.20 -2.52
N PRO A 94 -3.88 -9.88 -3.62
CA PRO A 94 -4.29 -9.38 -4.94
C PRO A 94 -5.77 -9.54 -5.22
N THR A 95 -6.51 -10.18 -4.32
CA THR A 95 -7.95 -10.40 -4.56
C THR A 95 -8.70 -9.09 -4.32
N PRO A 96 -9.32 -8.51 -5.36
CA PRO A 96 -10.05 -7.27 -5.19
C PRO A 96 -11.18 -7.44 -4.18
N GLY A 97 -11.34 -6.42 -3.33
CA GLY A 97 -12.39 -6.44 -2.34
C GLY A 97 -12.01 -7.12 -1.04
N THR A 98 -10.82 -7.69 -0.95
CA THR A 98 -10.38 -8.40 0.24
C THR A 98 -9.18 -7.69 0.82
N ALA A 99 -9.30 -7.25 2.05
CA ALA A 99 -8.16 -6.68 2.75
C ALA A 99 -7.34 -7.79 3.37
N PRO A 100 -6.02 -7.64 3.40
CA PRO A 100 -5.22 -8.65 4.08
C PRO A 100 -5.58 -8.67 5.54
N SER A 101 -5.74 -9.73 5.96
CA SER A 101 -6.05 -9.93 7.28
C SER A 101 -7.21 -9.30 7.75
N ALA A 102 -7.81 -8.93 7.26
CA ALA A 102 -8.68 -8.59 7.69
C ALA A 102 -9.56 -8.25 7.99
N ALA A 103 -9.52 -8.03 7.81
CA ALA A 103 -10.40 -7.45 7.93
C ALA A 103 -11.52 -7.95 7.81
N ALA A 104 -11.50 -8.70 7.61
CA ALA A 104 -12.47 -9.25 7.35
C ALA A 104 -13.35 -9.24 8.08
N PRO A 105 -14.15 -9.13 8.07
CA PRO A 105 -15.21 -9.23 8.78
C PRO A 105 -15.72 -10.30 8.84
#